data_a35972862bdaf2aa2ac859812265335e
#
_entry.id   a35972862bdaf2aa2ac859812265335e
#
_cell.length_a   1.000
_cell.length_b   1.000
_cell.length_c   1.000
_cell.angle_alpha   90.00
_cell.angle_beta   90.00
_cell.angle_gamma   90.00
#
_symmetry.space_group_name_H-M   'P 1'
#
loop_
_entity.id
_entity.type
_entity.pdbx_description
1 polymer ?
#
loop_
_entity_poly.entity_id
_entity_poly.type
_entity_poly.pdbx_seq_one_letter_code
_entity_poly.pdbx_strand_id
1 'polypeptide(L)'
;MTRKVRIKGYSLVLCSLALAATLTGQKAFAEPVASREYQIKAAFLYNFIKFADWPKEKVADPNAPVIIGILGKDPFQDAFGPLQEKEAKDGKVVIQRFEGFVELEKAGQKKKDQPHPKSQDIQKCHLLFVCPSENERVSDIIASVKGRDILTVADTQGFLEAGGIINFVTEEKKIRFEINAVAAKQAKIVIRSQLLRLAKRVIRGDGNEGK
;
A
#
# COMPACT_ATOMS: atom_id res chain seq x y z
N MET A 1 -72.47 -42.22 34.89
CA MET A 1 -71.10 -42.80 34.94
C MET A 1 -70.19 -41.95 34.04
N THR A 2 -69.47 -40.99 34.60
CA THR A 2 -68.60 -40.04 33.87
C THR A 2 -67.18 -40.40 34.16
N ARG A 3 -66.48 -40.91 33.14
CA ARG A 3 -64.99 -41.15 33.20
C ARG A 3 -64.21 -39.85 32.94
N LYS A 4 -63.59 -39.35 33.92
CA LYS A 4 -62.56 -38.27 33.79
C LYS A 4 -61.28 -38.85 33.18
N VAL A 5 -60.89 -38.35 32.02
CA VAL A 5 -59.60 -38.61 31.40
C VAL A 5 -58.59 -37.57 31.97
N ARG A 6 -57.57 -38.05 32.69
CA ARG A 6 -56.46 -37.27 33.13
C ARG A 6 -55.43 -37.16 32.02
N ILE A 7 -55.32 -36.01 31.41
CA ILE A 7 -54.24 -35.71 30.47
C ILE A 7 -53.00 -35.26 31.33
N LYS A 8 -51.98 -36.10 31.36
CA LYS A 8 -50.72 -35.81 32.00
C LYS A 8 -49.93 -34.75 31.21
N GLY A 9 -49.56 -33.69 31.90
CA GLY A 9 -48.80 -32.55 31.36
C GLY A 9 -47.32 -32.86 31.07
N TYR A 10 -47.07 -33.40 29.89
CA TYR A 10 -45.70 -33.56 29.34
C TYR A 10 -45.45 -32.70 28.13
N SER A 11 -46.36 -31.78 27.79
CA SER A 11 -46.24 -30.98 26.55
C SER A 11 -45.58 -29.62 26.69
N LEU A 12 -45.23 -29.21 27.89
CA LEU A 12 -44.62 -27.87 28.16
C LEU A 12 -43.12 -27.85 28.33
N VAL A 13 -42.45 -29.01 28.41
CA VAL A 13 -40.97 -29.08 28.61
C VAL A 13 -40.22 -29.25 27.29
N LEU A 14 -40.88 -29.65 26.23
CA LEU A 14 -40.27 -29.89 24.90
C LEU A 14 -40.12 -28.61 24.04
N CYS A 15 -40.83 -27.51 24.37
CA CYS A 15 -40.70 -26.25 23.62
C CYS A 15 -39.59 -25.32 24.12
N SER A 16 -39.07 -25.56 25.30
CA SER A 16 -38.01 -24.71 25.88
C SER A 16 -36.56 -25.10 25.50
N LEU A 17 -36.37 -26.31 24.92
CA LEU A 17 -35.04 -26.77 24.51
C LEU A 17 -34.69 -26.44 23.05
N ALA A 18 -35.67 -26.01 22.21
CA ALA A 18 -35.43 -25.71 20.80
C ALA A 18 -35.02 -24.26 20.51
N LEU A 19 -35.01 -23.35 21.50
CA LEU A 19 -34.72 -21.94 21.29
C LEU A 19 -33.26 -21.55 21.73
N ALA A 20 -32.48 -22.51 22.20
CA ALA A 20 -31.12 -22.25 22.66
C ALA A 20 -30.00 -22.56 21.62
N ALA A 21 -30.35 -22.98 20.39
CA ALA A 21 -29.39 -23.49 19.41
C ALA A 21 -29.09 -22.56 18.22
N THR A 22 -29.49 -21.28 18.25
CA THR A 22 -29.27 -20.36 17.12
C THR A 22 -28.39 -19.14 17.42
N LEU A 23 -27.65 -19.16 18.53
CA LEU A 23 -26.55 -18.21 18.77
C LEU A 23 -25.22 -18.81 18.33
N THR A 24 -25.13 -19.35 17.11
CA THR A 24 -23.86 -19.46 16.43
C THR A 24 -23.45 -18.05 16.05
N GLY A 25 -22.68 -17.40 16.92
CA GLY A 25 -22.06 -16.13 16.65
C GLY A 25 -21.27 -16.24 15.34
N GLN A 26 -21.81 -15.68 14.28
CA GLN A 26 -21.01 -15.34 13.11
C GLN A 26 -19.90 -14.44 13.63
N LYS A 27 -18.71 -15.00 13.80
CA LYS A 27 -17.49 -14.20 13.86
C LYS A 27 -17.43 -13.47 12.54
N ALA A 28 -17.99 -12.26 12.49
CA ALA A 28 -17.67 -11.33 11.43
C ALA A 28 -16.15 -11.18 11.48
N PHE A 29 -15.45 -11.76 10.54
CA PHE A 29 -14.05 -11.43 10.28
C PHE A 29 -14.09 -9.99 9.81
N ALA A 30 -13.99 -9.04 10.76
CA ALA A 30 -13.74 -7.66 10.43
C ALA A 30 -12.42 -7.67 9.65
N GLU A 31 -12.44 -7.15 8.42
CA GLU A 31 -11.21 -6.94 7.67
C GLU A 31 -10.27 -6.07 8.51
N PRO A 32 -8.97 -6.39 8.53
CA PRO A 32 -8.04 -5.61 9.32
C PRO A 32 -8.03 -4.16 8.82
N VAL A 33 -8.34 -3.24 9.71
CA VAL A 33 -8.35 -1.80 9.41
C VAL A 33 -6.92 -1.29 9.45
N ALA A 34 -6.51 -0.56 8.43
CA ALA A 34 -5.20 0.08 8.39
C ALA A 34 -5.01 1.01 9.58
N SER A 35 -3.80 1.03 10.15
CA SER A 35 -3.46 1.97 11.20
C SER A 35 -3.62 3.42 10.69
N ARG A 36 -3.89 4.36 11.61
CA ARG A 36 -3.99 5.79 11.26
C ARG A 36 -2.75 6.31 10.51
N GLU A 37 -1.60 5.77 10.82
CA GLU A 37 -0.35 6.10 10.14
C GLU A 37 -0.42 5.76 8.65
N TYR A 38 -0.85 4.54 8.30
CA TYR A 38 -0.93 4.11 6.90
C TYR A 38 -2.10 4.73 6.15
N GLN A 39 -3.18 5.13 6.83
CA GLN A 39 -4.22 5.97 6.23
C GLN A 39 -3.66 7.33 5.78
N ILE A 40 -2.82 7.96 6.62
CA ILE A 40 -2.14 9.22 6.28
C ILE A 40 -1.14 8.99 5.15
N LYS A 41 -0.32 7.93 5.20
CA LYS A 41 0.64 7.59 4.14
C LYS A 41 -0.08 7.34 2.80
N ALA A 42 -1.22 6.64 2.79
CA ALA A 42 -2.03 6.44 1.59
C ALA A 42 -2.44 7.78 0.97
N ALA A 43 -2.93 8.73 1.77
CA ALA A 43 -3.26 10.06 1.28
C ALA A 43 -2.05 10.81 0.71
N PHE A 44 -0.87 10.65 1.30
CA PHE A 44 0.37 11.19 0.74
C PHE A 44 0.74 10.55 -0.60
N LEU A 45 0.61 9.23 -0.77
CA LEU A 45 0.90 8.56 -2.05
C LEU A 45 0.04 9.13 -3.18
N TYR A 46 -1.25 9.40 -2.93
CA TYR A 46 -2.12 10.10 -3.88
C TYR A 46 -1.63 11.51 -4.21
N ASN A 47 -1.21 12.27 -3.20
CA ASN A 47 -0.67 13.60 -3.40
C ASN A 47 0.66 13.56 -4.18
N PHE A 48 1.52 12.59 -3.93
CA PHE A 48 2.76 12.45 -4.68
C PHE A 48 2.49 12.25 -6.16
N ILE A 49 1.47 11.46 -6.53
CA ILE A 49 1.03 11.31 -7.92
C ILE A 49 0.61 12.66 -8.51
N LYS A 50 -0.14 13.49 -7.79
CA LYS A 50 -0.61 14.79 -8.28
C LYS A 50 0.49 15.82 -8.47
N PHE A 51 1.59 15.70 -7.73
CA PHE A 51 2.72 16.63 -7.74
C PHE A 51 3.99 16.08 -8.39
N ALA A 52 3.88 14.95 -9.09
CA ALA A 52 4.93 14.40 -9.94
C ALA A 52 4.48 14.42 -11.39
N ASP A 53 5.38 14.76 -12.30
CA ASP A 53 5.14 14.72 -13.75
C ASP A 53 6.01 13.62 -14.34
N TRP A 54 5.38 12.69 -15.08
CA TRP A 54 6.01 11.61 -15.81
C TRP A 54 6.32 12.00 -17.27
N PRO A 55 7.25 11.29 -17.94
CA PRO A 55 7.42 11.42 -19.38
C PRO A 55 6.11 11.19 -20.12
N LYS A 56 5.93 11.89 -21.24
CA LYS A 56 4.70 11.81 -22.05
C LYS A 56 4.37 10.38 -22.49
N GLU A 57 5.38 9.59 -22.76
CA GLU A 57 5.24 8.19 -23.18
C GLU A 57 4.62 7.32 -22.06
N LYS A 58 4.91 7.62 -20.79
CA LYS A 58 4.34 6.91 -19.63
C LYS A 58 2.86 7.20 -19.42
N VAL A 59 2.41 8.39 -19.79
CA VAL A 59 1.04 8.90 -19.61
C VAL A 59 0.37 9.23 -20.95
N ALA A 60 0.75 8.51 -22.01
CA ALA A 60 0.28 8.78 -23.37
C ALA A 60 -1.24 8.58 -23.54
N ASP A 61 -1.82 7.60 -22.85
CA ASP A 61 -3.27 7.38 -22.84
C ASP A 61 -3.90 8.07 -21.62
N PRO A 62 -4.68 9.14 -21.82
CA PRO A 62 -5.34 9.84 -20.71
C PRO A 62 -6.42 9.00 -20.02
N ASN A 63 -6.88 7.89 -20.63
CA ASN A 63 -7.85 6.98 -20.06
C ASN A 63 -7.19 5.81 -19.31
N ALA A 64 -5.88 5.63 -19.43
CA ALA A 64 -5.16 4.58 -18.71
C ALA A 64 -5.13 4.88 -17.22
N PRO A 65 -5.31 3.86 -16.36
CA PRO A 65 -5.25 4.06 -14.93
C PRO A 65 -3.83 4.39 -14.47
N VAL A 66 -3.71 5.24 -13.47
CA VAL A 66 -2.47 5.43 -12.71
C VAL A 66 -2.31 4.24 -11.76
N ILE A 67 -1.20 3.53 -11.86
CA ILE A 67 -0.95 2.32 -11.08
C ILE A 67 -0.04 2.65 -9.89
N ILE A 68 -0.52 2.39 -8.67
CA ILE A 68 0.28 2.36 -7.45
C ILE A 68 0.60 0.89 -7.14
N GLY A 69 1.86 0.53 -7.19
CA GLY A 69 2.36 -0.77 -6.76
C GLY A 69 2.69 -0.78 -5.27
N ILE A 70 2.29 -1.83 -4.56
CA ILE A 70 2.69 -2.11 -3.18
C ILE A 70 3.51 -3.40 -3.21
N LEU A 71 4.80 -3.32 -2.88
CA LEU A 71 5.72 -4.44 -2.94
C LEU A 71 6.10 -4.90 -1.53
N GLY A 72 5.81 -6.15 -1.21
CA GLY A 72 6.03 -6.77 0.09
C GLY A 72 4.75 -6.92 0.91
N LYS A 73 4.91 -7.13 2.22
CA LYS A 73 3.78 -7.30 3.14
C LYS A 73 3.03 -5.98 3.30
N ASP A 74 1.85 -5.90 2.65
CA ASP A 74 1.05 -4.67 2.59
C ASP A 74 0.58 -4.21 3.99
N PRO A 75 1.02 -3.03 4.45
CA PRO A 75 0.57 -2.44 5.70
C PRO A 75 -0.65 -1.52 5.54
N PHE A 76 -1.07 -1.22 4.29
CA PHE A 76 -2.15 -0.28 4.00
C PHE A 76 -3.53 -0.89 4.15
N GLN A 77 -3.67 -2.22 3.91
CA GLN A 77 -4.96 -2.90 4.02
C GLN A 77 -6.08 -2.15 3.27
N ASP A 78 -7.09 -1.62 3.98
CA ASP A 78 -8.24 -0.88 3.46
C ASP A 78 -8.01 0.65 3.30
N ALA A 79 -6.82 1.15 3.64
CA ALA A 79 -6.53 2.60 3.66
C ALA A 79 -6.78 3.33 2.33
N PHE A 80 -6.75 2.61 1.21
CA PHE A 80 -7.00 3.18 -0.12
C PHE A 80 -8.49 3.26 -0.49
N GLY A 81 -9.38 2.51 0.16
CA GLY A 81 -10.80 2.46 -0.17
C GLY A 81 -11.46 3.83 -0.26
N PRO A 82 -11.44 4.66 0.80
CA PRO A 82 -12.06 5.99 0.77
C PRO A 82 -11.46 6.94 -0.27
N LEU A 83 -10.20 6.73 -0.65
CA LEU A 83 -9.50 7.55 -1.64
C LEU A 83 -9.91 7.16 -3.06
N GLN A 84 -10.05 5.87 -3.35
CA GLN A 84 -10.49 5.36 -4.65
C GLN A 84 -11.92 5.80 -4.97
N GLU A 85 -12.82 5.82 -4.00
CA GLU A 85 -14.19 6.33 -4.16
C GLU A 85 -14.22 7.82 -4.51
N LYS A 86 -13.36 8.62 -3.90
CA LYS A 86 -13.29 10.05 -4.13
C LYS A 86 -12.71 10.41 -5.51
N GLU A 87 -11.73 9.65 -5.98
CA GLU A 87 -10.98 9.94 -7.22
C GLU A 87 -11.57 9.29 -8.48
N ALA A 88 -12.64 8.52 -8.35
CA ALA A 88 -13.37 8.01 -9.52
C ALA A 88 -13.84 9.12 -10.50
N LYS A 89 -13.73 10.40 -10.08
CA LYS A 89 -14.06 11.59 -10.90
C LYS A 89 -12.85 12.19 -11.64
N ASP A 90 -11.60 11.94 -11.17
CA ASP A 90 -10.40 12.65 -11.66
C ASP A 90 -9.40 11.74 -12.40
N GLY A 91 -9.77 10.51 -12.66
CA GLY A 91 -8.92 9.50 -13.28
C GLY A 91 -8.79 8.27 -12.37
N LYS A 92 -8.83 7.08 -12.99
CA LYS A 92 -8.83 5.82 -12.27
C LYS A 92 -7.45 5.52 -11.68
N VAL A 93 -7.32 5.48 -10.35
CA VAL A 93 -6.14 4.95 -9.67
C VAL A 93 -6.37 3.48 -9.33
N VAL A 94 -5.39 2.63 -9.67
CA VAL A 94 -5.42 1.19 -9.41
C VAL A 94 -4.31 0.84 -8.43
N ILE A 95 -4.64 0.13 -7.37
CA ILE A 95 -3.67 -0.42 -6.42
C ILE A 95 -3.34 -1.84 -6.83
N GLN A 96 -2.07 -2.09 -7.13
CA GLN A 96 -1.57 -3.41 -7.48
C GLN A 96 -0.60 -3.90 -6.41
N ARG A 97 -0.87 -5.09 -5.86
CA ARG A 97 -0.06 -5.69 -4.81
C ARG A 97 0.87 -6.75 -5.38
N PHE A 98 2.11 -6.72 -4.94
CA PHE A 98 3.15 -7.67 -5.32
C PHE A 98 3.69 -8.34 -4.07
N GLU A 99 3.83 -9.65 -4.14
CA GLU A 99 4.52 -10.42 -3.11
C GLU A 99 5.98 -9.94 -2.99
N GLY A 100 6.53 -9.91 -1.78
CA GLY A 100 7.86 -9.39 -1.55
C GLY A 100 8.97 -10.34 -2.01
N PHE A 101 10.15 -9.81 -2.26
CA PHE A 101 11.36 -10.60 -2.58
C PHE A 101 11.69 -11.56 -1.43
N VAL A 102 11.58 -11.08 -0.19
CA VAL A 102 11.86 -11.88 1.01
C VAL A 102 10.90 -13.07 1.13
N GLU A 103 9.61 -12.85 0.86
CA GLU A 103 8.59 -13.91 0.92
C GLU A 103 8.79 -14.94 -0.18
N LEU A 104 9.03 -14.51 -1.41
CA LEU A 104 9.30 -15.37 -2.56
C LEU A 104 10.55 -16.23 -2.36
N GLU A 105 11.59 -15.69 -1.74
CA GLU A 105 12.82 -16.43 -1.43
C GLU A 105 12.58 -17.48 -0.35
N LYS A 106 11.86 -17.13 0.72
CA LYS A 106 11.49 -18.09 1.79
C LYS A 106 10.58 -19.21 1.27
N ALA A 107 9.69 -18.90 0.34
CA ALA A 107 8.82 -19.89 -0.30
C ALA A 107 9.55 -20.75 -1.37
N GLY A 108 10.82 -20.49 -1.65
CA GLY A 108 11.58 -21.18 -2.70
C GLY A 108 11.14 -20.85 -4.13
N GLN A 109 10.30 -19.85 -4.31
CA GLN A 109 9.76 -19.41 -5.61
C GLN A 109 10.73 -18.52 -6.37
N LYS A 110 11.78 -18.00 -5.70
CA LYS A 110 12.80 -17.13 -6.25
C LYS A 110 14.15 -17.37 -5.57
N LYS A 111 15.24 -17.38 -6.34
CA LYS A 111 16.61 -17.29 -5.82
C LYS A 111 17.00 -15.82 -5.63
N LYS A 112 17.97 -15.57 -4.76
CA LYS A 112 18.43 -14.21 -4.40
C LYS A 112 18.78 -13.37 -5.63
N ASP A 113 19.46 -13.95 -6.61
CA ASP A 113 19.97 -13.25 -7.80
C ASP A 113 18.99 -13.23 -8.99
N GLN A 114 17.79 -13.77 -8.83
CA GLN A 114 16.79 -13.77 -9.89
C GLN A 114 15.92 -12.50 -9.83
N PRO A 115 15.45 -12.00 -11.01
CA PRO A 115 14.49 -10.90 -11.03
C PRO A 115 13.17 -11.33 -10.39
N HIS A 116 12.38 -10.34 -9.98
CA HIS A 116 11.04 -10.59 -9.46
C HIS A 116 10.15 -11.24 -10.54
N PRO A 117 9.36 -12.29 -10.24
CA PRO A 117 8.48 -12.96 -11.22
C PRO A 117 7.51 -11.99 -11.92
N LYS A 118 7.09 -10.94 -11.22
CA LYS A 118 6.21 -9.87 -11.72
C LYS A 118 6.96 -8.60 -12.15
N SER A 119 8.24 -8.70 -12.49
CA SER A 119 9.07 -7.53 -12.86
C SER A 119 8.46 -6.67 -13.96
N GLN A 120 7.82 -7.27 -14.96
CA GLN A 120 7.15 -6.55 -16.04
C GLN A 120 5.94 -5.74 -15.55
N ASP A 121 5.16 -6.27 -14.61
CA ASP A 121 4.01 -5.56 -14.04
C ASP A 121 4.48 -4.46 -13.09
N ILE A 122 5.52 -4.70 -12.29
CA ILE A 122 6.17 -3.66 -11.47
C ILE A 122 6.64 -2.49 -12.33
N GLN A 123 7.20 -2.74 -13.51
CA GLN A 123 7.65 -1.69 -14.44
C GLN A 123 6.52 -0.86 -15.04
N LYS A 124 5.27 -1.34 -15.02
CA LYS A 124 4.10 -0.57 -15.43
C LYS A 124 3.62 0.42 -14.37
N CYS A 125 4.03 0.24 -13.10
CA CYS A 125 3.63 1.15 -12.02
C CYS A 125 4.09 2.58 -12.28
N HIS A 126 3.28 3.55 -11.90
CA HIS A 126 3.65 4.96 -11.85
C HIS A 126 4.34 5.28 -10.53
N LEU A 127 3.82 4.71 -9.43
CA LEU A 127 4.40 4.79 -8.11
C LEU A 127 4.60 3.38 -7.57
N LEU A 128 5.75 3.11 -6.96
CA LEU A 128 6.04 1.85 -6.27
C LEU A 128 6.37 2.14 -4.80
N PHE A 129 5.50 1.68 -3.91
CA PHE A 129 5.79 1.69 -2.48
C PHE A 129 6.48 0.38 -2.09
N VAL A 130 7.68 0.50 -1.52
CA VAL A 130 8.46 -0.62 -1.00
C VAL A 130 8.18 -0.76 0.48
N CYS A 131 7.55 -1.87 0.87
CA CYS A 131 7.12 -2.11 2.24
C CYS A 131 8.32 -2.36 3.17
N PRO A 132 8.20 -2.09 4.49
CA PRO A 132 9.25 -2.35 5.47
C PRO A 132 9.71 -3.81 5.52
N SER A 133 8.87 -4.76 5.12
CA SER A 133 9.24 -6.17 5.00
C SER A 133 10.39 -6.42 4.03
N GLU A 134 10.65 -5.49 3.11
CA GLU A 134 11.69 -5.58 2.07
C GLU A 134 12.96 -4.79 2.43
N ASN A 135 13.12 -4.36 3.69
CA ASN A 135 14.23 -3.53 4.14
C ASN A 135 15.61 -4.07 3.72
N GLU A 136 15.83 -5.38 3.89
CA GLU A 136 17.11 -6.03 3.53
C GLU A 136 17.35 -6.12 2.02
N ARG A 137 16.32 -5.86 1.20
CA ARG A 137 16.35 -5.97 -0.27
C ARG A 137 16.20 -4.62 -0.99
N VAL A 138 16.19 -3.52 -0.24
CA VAL A 138 15.99 -2.17 -0.81
C VAL A 138 16.95 -1.88 -1.95
N SER A 139 18.25 -2.15 -1.78
CA SER A 139 19.25 -1.88 -2.83
C SER A 139 19.00 -2.68 -4.10
N ASP A 140 18.61 -3.95 -3.98
CA ASP A 140 18.31 -4.81 -5.13
C ASP A 140 17.02 -4.38 -5.83
N ILE A 141 16.01 -4.00 -5.05
CA ILE A 141 14.74 -3.48 -5.57
C ILE A 141 14.98 -2.19 -6.35
N ILE A 142 15.71 -1.23 -5.77
CA ILE A 142 16.02 0.03 -6.45
C ILE A 142 16.84 -0.21 -7.71
N ALA A 143 17.83 -1.11 -7.67
CA ALA A 143 18.60 -1.48 -8.86
C ALA A 143 17.72 -2.06 -9.97
N SER A 144 16.71 -2.88 -9.64
CA SER A 144 15.79 -3.51 -10.59
C SER A 144 14.86 -2.53 -11.32
N VAL A 145 14.59 -1.37 -10.72
CA VAL A 145 13.75 -0.30 -11.29
C VAL A 145 14.53 0.94 -11.71
N LYS A 146 15.86 0.91 -11.62
CA LYS A 146 16.72 2.03 -11.98
C LYS A 146 16.53 2.44 -13.42
N GLY A 147 16.38 3.75 -13.66
CA GLY A 147 16.16 4.32 -15.00
C GLY A 147 14.77 4.05 -15.58
N ARG A 148 13.87 3.48 -14.80
CA ARG A 148 12.45 3.36 -15.15
C ARG A 148 11.69 4.58 -14.61
N ASP A 149 10.63 4.94 -15.31
CA ASP A 149 9.79 6.10 -15.00
C ASP A 149 8.83 5.76 -13.83
N ILE A 150 9.40 5.35 -12.68
CA ILE A 150 8.66 4.89 -11.49
C ILE A 150 9.04 5.76 -10.29
N LEU A 151 8.05 6.40 -9.68
CA LEU A 151 8.22 7.12 -8.42
C LEU A 151 8.34 6.13 -7.27
N THR A 152 9.56 5.85 -6.82
CA THR A 152 9.80 4.93 -5.71
C THR A 152 9.59 5.61 -4.37
N VAL A 153 8.85 4.97 -3.48
CA VAL A 153 8.51 5.48 -2.14
C VAL A 153 8.68 4.37 -1.12
N ALA A 154 9.20 4.71 0.07
CA ALA A 154 9.28 3.78 1.21
C ALA A 154 9.11 4.52 2.54
N ASP A 155 9.18 3.77 3.64
CA ASP A 155 9.30 4.27 5.01
C ASP A 155 10.42 3.51 5.75
N THR A 156 11.53 3.33 5.05
CA THR A 156 12.67 2.53 5.49
C THR A 156 13.93 3.41 5.59
N GLN A 157 14.66 3.29 6.68
CA GLN A 157 15.92 4.00 6.85
C GLN A 157 16.93 3.62 5.74
N GLY A 158 17.66 4.62 5.21
CA GLY A 158 18.65 4.41 4.14
C GLY A 158 18.05 4.28 2.74
N PHE A 159 16.73 4.43 2.58
CA PHE A 159 16.07 4.29 1.28
C PHE A 159 16.54 5.33 0.24
N LEU A 160 16.70 6.60 0.66
CA LEU A 160 17.16 7.64 -0.26
C LEU A 160 18.62 7.44 -0.65
N GLU A 161 19.45 6.97 0.27
CA GLU A 161 20.86 6.67 0.08
C GLU A 161 21.05 5.48 -0.89
N ALA A 162 20.13 4.52 -0.87
CA ALA A 162 20.07 3.44 -1.85
C ALA A 162 19.59 3.88 -3.25
N GLY A 163 19.19 5.15 -3.41
CA GLY A 163 18.69 5.68 -4.68
C GLY A 163 17.18 5.73 -4.82
N GLY A 164 16.44 5.53 -3.73
CA GLY A 164 15.00 5.76 -3.67
C GLY A 164 14.65 7.26 -3.81
N ILE A 165 13.42 7.56 -4.23
CA ILE A 165 13.03 8.95 -4.55
C ILE A 165 12.39 9.65 -3.36
N ILE A 166 11.41 9.03 -2.69
CA ILE A 166 10.72 9.62 -1.53
C ILE A 166 10.78 8.65 -0.37
N ASN A 167 11.11 9.15 0.82
CA ASN A 167 11.07 8.34 2.04
C ASN A 167 10.22 9.00 3.11
N PHE A 168 9.27 8.25 3.68
CA PHE A 168 8.54 8.69 4.86
C PHE A 168 9.43 8.63 6.10
N VAL A 169 9.29 9.62 6.94
CA VAL A 169 9.92 9.69 8.25
C VAL A 169 8.89 10.12 9.30
N THR A 170 9.02 9.61 10.49
CA THR A 170 8.18 10.04 11.63
C THR A 170 8.99 11.00 12.50
N GLU A 171 8.46 12.20 12.72
CA GLU A 171 9.05 13.22 13.57
C GLU A 171 7.97 13.79 14.48
N GLU A 172 8.21 13.82 15.79
CA GLU A 172 7.23 14.31 16.78
C GLU A 172 5.82 13.72 16.60
N LYS A 173 5.73 12.43 16.31
CA LYS A 173 4.48 11.71 16.02
C LYS A 173 3.74 12.21 14.75
N LYS A 174 4.41 12.97 13.89
CA LYS A 174 3.87 13.42 12.60
C LYS A 174 4.57 12.71 11.46
N ILE A 175 3.80 12.33 10.47
CA ILE A 175 4.34 11.78 9.23
C ILE A 175 4.90 12.94 8.40
N ARG A 176 6.17 12.85 8.08
CA ARG A 176 6.91 13.73 7.18
C ARG A 176 7.48 12.90 6.05
N PHE A 177 8.11 13.54 5.10
CA PHE A 177 8.83 12.84 4.03
C PHE A 177 10.07 13.63 3.61
N GLU A 178 11.00 12.90 3.02
CA GLU A 178 12.23 13.41 2.43
C GLU A 178 12.27 13.05 0.96
N ILE A 179 12.95 13.82 0.13
CA ILE A 179 13.00 13.63 -1.33
C ILE A 179 14.44 13.60 -1.81
N ASN A 180 14.77 12.62 -2.65
CA ASN A 180 15.99 12.59 -3.46
C ASN A 180 15.67 13.08 -4.87
N ALA A 181 15.91 14.37 -5.14
CA ALA A 181 15.65 14.97 -6.44
C ALA A 181 16.61 14.48 -7.53
N VAL A 182 17.79 14.00 -7.15
CA VAL A 182 18.74 13.37 -8.09
C VAL A 182 18.17 12.06 -8.62
N ALA A 183 17.68 11.21 -7.71
CA ALA A 183 17.06 9.95 -8.10
C ALA A 183 15.79 10.18 -8.94
N ALA A 184 14.96 11.17 -8.60
CA ALA A 184 13.79 11.55 -9.40
C ALA A 184 14.18 11.93 -10.84
N LYS A 185 15.22 12.76 -11.01
CA LYS A 185 15.76 13.15 -12.33
C LYS A 185 16.27 11.94 -13.11
N GLN A 186 16.96 10.99 -12.44
CA GLN A 186 17.41 9.74 -13.08
C GLN A 186 16.25 8.87 -13.56
N ALA A 187 15.14 8.87 -12.85
CA ALA A 187 13.89 8.22 -13.23
C ALA A 187 13.04 9.06 -14.21
N LYS A 188 13.57 10.18 -14.71
CA LYS A 188 12.89 11.13 -15.62
C LYS A 188 11.58 11.69 -15.06
N ILE A 189 11.46 11.75 -13.75
CA ILE A 189 10.29 12.28 -13.04
C ILE A 189 10.61 13.69 -12.55
N VAL A 190 9.71 14.64 -12.84
CA VAL A 190 9.81 16.01 -12.34
C VAL A 190 8.94 16.16 -11.11
N ILE A 191 9.56 16.43 -9.96
CA ILE A 191 8.84 16.74 -8.74
C ILE A 191 8.53 18.22 -8.70
N ARG A 192 7.24 18.57 -8.63
CA ARG A 192 6.80 19.98 -8.61
C ARG A 192 7.27 20.69 -7.36
N SER A 193 7.57 21.98 -7.49
CA SER A 193 8.12 22.81 -6.41
C SER A 193 7.23 22.85 -5.15
N GLN A 194 5.92 22.69 -5.32
CA GLN A 194 4.97 22.60 -4.20
C GLN A 194 5.32 21.40 -3.29
N LEU A 195 5.59 20.23 -3.85
CA LEU A 195 5.95 19.04 -3.08
C LEU A 195 7.34 19.18 -2.46
N LEU A 196 8.32 19.72 -3.20
CA LEU A 196 9.67 19.95 -2.69
C LEU A 196 9.68 20.86 -1.45
N ARG A 197 8.81 21.88 -1.41
CA ARG A 197 8.69 22.79 -0.25
C ARG A 197 8.10 22.15 1.00
N LEU A 198 7.33 21.07 0.85
CA LEU A 198 6.72 20.34 1.97
C LEU A 198 7.64 19.24 2.53
N ALA A 199 8.69 18.90 1.79
CA ALA A 199 9.66 17.90 2.23
C ALA A 199 10.49 18.41 3.42
N LYS A 200 10.75 17.54 4.38
CA LYS A 200 11.65 17.80 5.52
C LYS A 200 13.09 18.02 5.04
N ARG A 201 13.52 17.23 4.06
CA ARG A 201 14.86 17.27 3.44
C ARG A 201 14.74 17.01 1.95
N VAL A 202 15.56 17.72 1.15
CA VAL A 202 15.67 17.48 -0.28
C VAL A 202 17.16 17.30 -0.64
N ILE A 203 17.52 16.11 -1.12
CA ILE A 203 18.85 15.82 -1.67
C ILE A 203 18.92 16.39 -3.08
N ARG A 204 19.87 17.31 -3.34
CA ARG A 204 20.16 17.93 -4.64
C ARG A 204 21.59 17.59 -5.06
N GLY A 205 21.82 17.43 -6.38
CA GLY A 205 23.08 16.93 -6.93
C GLY A 205 24.33 17.80 -6.70
N ASP A 206 24.17 19.02 -6.20
CA ASP A 206 25.25 19.99 -6.06
C ASP A 206 25.86 20.02 -4.64
N GLY A 207 25.66 18.95 -3.87
CA GLY A 207 26.14 18.88 -2.46
C GLY A 207 25.38 19.80 -1.51
N ASN A 208 24.34 20.48 -1.96
CA ASN A 208 23.54 21.41 -1.17
C ASN A 208 22.27 20.70 -0.68
N GLU A 209 22.30 20.28 0.58
CA GLU A 209 21.10 19.84 1.30
C GLU A 209 20.30 21.09 1.70
N GLY A 210 19.26 21.40 0.96
CA GLY A 210 18.32 22.46 1.32
C GLY A 210 17.36 21.99 2.43
N LYS A 211 17.38 22.70 3.56
CA LYS A 211 16.31 22.67 4.56
C LYS A 211 15.10 23.43 4.05
#